data_8ca6cf338a21265b0d25e5bd65a294de
#
_entry.id   8ca6cf338a21265b0d25e5bd65a294de
#
_cell.length_a   1.000
_cell.length_b   1.000
_cell.length_c   1.000
_cell.angle_alpha   90.00
_cell.angle_beta   90.00
_cell.angle_gamma   90.00
#
_symmetry.space_group_name_H-M   'P 1'
#
loop_
_entity.id
_entity.type
_entity.pdbx_description
1 polymer ?
#
loop_
_entity_poly.entity_id
_entity_poly.type
_entity_poly.pdbx_seq_one_letter_code
_entity_poly.pdbx_strand_id
1 'polypeptide(L)'
;MKEAQKQQSEISIGVNNGGVPIDAVRHSLAHLLAMSVLKKFPKAKLGIGPVVENGFYYDFKFAETRGTERGSTPISEKDLPELEATMRELIGAKLPITGKKVTPAVAKKLFSGGGGSAFGGNGQPFKLDLIKDFIKEKKQLTVYATGKEQETSNKKQKTKRTTSPYPPTPIPSSFTDLCRGGHIRNTDEINPDAFKLTTIAGAYWRGDEKKAQLTRIYGVAFATKQELDAHVKQLEEARKRDHRKLGQDLGLFVFSDLVGPGLPLYTPRGMIILQEIKNFSRSLRKEIGYEEVQTPNMNKGELFRTSGHYEKFKNDMFLVKSHYSEEEYFLKPMNCPQHIQLYSSEPRSYRDLPIKYADFAMLYRDEKPGELLGLTRLRSFTQDDGHCFLREDQIEQEFVLVLGAIRKAMKKYGLNYYIRLSLRDEKNTSAYLGNDAVWIRSQSLLKKLLEEHNVECTVAEGEAAFYGPKMDLMIRDSLGRQWQLSTIQLDFNMPARFGASYIDANGKKEIPVMIHSALVGSPE
;
A
#
# COMPACT_ATOMS: atom_id res chain seq x y z
N MET A 1 -9.74 3.00 1.69
CA MET A 1 -10.37 2.07 2.67
C MET A 1 -11.00 0.83 2.04
N LYS A 2 -11.55 0.89 0.82
CA LYS A 2 -12.06 -0.31 0.11
C LYS A 2 -10.95 -1.19 -0.47
N GLU A 3 -9.81 -0.62 -0.86
CA GLU A 3 -8.66 -1.38 -1.39
C GLU A 3 -7.89 -2.15 -0.33
N ALA A 4 -7.71 -1.59 0.86
CA ALA A 4 -7.11 -2.33 1.99
C ALA A 4 -7.98 -3.52 2.47
N GLN A 5 -9.28 -3.52 2.15
CA GLN A 5 -10.19 -4.64 2.45
C GLN A 5 -10.21 -5.72 1.37
N LYS A 6 -9.79 -5.42 0.12
CA LYS A 6 -9.78 -6.37 -0.99
C LYS A 6 -8.53 -7.26 -1.02
N GLN A 7 -7.40 -6.79 -0.46
CA GLN A 7 -6.17 -7.58 -0.30
C GLN A 7 -6.24 -8.67 0.80
N GLN A 8 -7.35 -8.74 1.55
CA GLN A 8 -7.51 -9.73 2.63
C GLN A 8 -7.97 -11.14 2.16
N SER A 9 -8.17 -11.41 0.86
CA SER A 9 -8.79 -12.66 0.39
C SER A 9 -7.83 -13.75 -0.11
N GLU A 10 -6.51 -13.54 -0.12
CA GLU A 10 -5.51 -14.56 -0.52
C GLU A 10 -4.36 -14.73 0.48
N ILE A 11 -4.65 -14.56 1.78
CA ILE A 11 -3.67 -14.91 2.81
C ILE A 11 -3.67 -16.44 2.92
N SER A 12 -2.54 -17.07 2.64
CA SER A 12 -2.32 -18.50 2.83
C SER A 12 -2.79 -18.89 4.24
N ILE A 13 -3.72 -19.86 4.34
CA ILE A 13 -4.22 -20.40 5.60
C ILE A 13 -3.08 -21.22 6.22
N GLY A 14 -2.10 -20.55 6.81
CA GLY A 14 -1.12 -21.18 7.68
C GLY A 14 -1.84 -21.68 8.94
N VAL A 15 -1.57 -22.89 9.37
CA VAL A 15 -2.00 -23.42 10.67
C VAL A 15 -0.78 -23.55 11.58
N ASN A 16 -0.96 -23.30 12.89
CA ASN A 16 0.08 -23.61 13.87
C ASN A 16 0.21 -25.14 14.06
N ASN A 17 1.18 -25.58 14.87
CA ASN A 17 1.43 -27.01 15.16
C ASN A 17 0.22 -27.74 15.78
N GLY A 18 -0.83 -27.03 16.20
CA GLY A 18 -2.10 -27.56 16.73
C GLY A 18 -3.26 -27.52 15.74
N GLY A 19 -3.04 -27.19 14.45
CA GLY A 19 -4.11 -27.09 13.46
C GLY A 19 -4.98 -25.81 13.58
N VAL A 20 -4.57 -24.83 14.39
CA VAL A 20 -5.31 -23.58 14.59
C VAL A 20 -4.89 -22.57 13.50
N PRO A 21 -5.84 -21.87 12.85
CA PRO A 21 -5.52 -20.84 11.87
C PRO A 21 -4.64 -19.74 12.46
N ILE A 22 -3.54 -19.39 11.79
CA ILE A 22 -2.57 -18.41 12.28
C ILE A 22 -3.21 -17.02 12.51
N ASP A 23 -4.21 -16.66 11.73
CA ASP A 23 -4.91 -15.39 11.90
C ASP A 23 -5.77 -15.34 13.17
N ALA A 24 -6.28 -16.50 13.64
CA ALA A 24 -6.94 -16.58 14.92
C ALA A 24 -5.95 -16.36 16.08
N VAL A 25 -4.73 -16.87 15.95
CA VAL A 25 -3.62 -16.62 16.89
C VAL A 25 -3.25 -15.13 16.89
N ARG A 26 -3.04 -14.53 15.72
CA ARG A 26 -2.70 -13.10 15.55
C ARG A 26 -3.77 -12.19 16.16
N HIS A 27 -5.04 -12.49 15.90
CA HIS A 27 -6.15 -11.71 16.44
C HIS A 27 -6.23 -11.83 17.98
N SER A 28 -5.98 -13.00 18.51
CA SER A 28 -5.96 -13.19 19.97
C SER A 28 -4.76 -12.51 20.62
N LEU A 29 -3.60 -12.51 19.96
CA LEU A 29 -2.44 -11.72 20.39
C LEU A 29 -2.72 -10.21 20.42
N ALA A 30 -3.53 -9.68 19.49
CA ALA A 30 -3.95 -8.28 19.57
C ALA A 30 -4.77 -7.98 20.85
N HIS A 31 -5.63 -8.90 21.28
CA HIS A 31 -6.33 -8.78 22.57
C HIS A 31 -5.37 -8.88 23.76
N LEU A 32 -4.39 -9.80 23.73
CA LEU A 32 -3.39 -9.90 24.80
C LEU A 32 -2.49 -8.65 24.88
N LEU A 33 -2.18 -8.04 23.73
CA LEU A 33 -1.50 -6.74 23.69
C LEU A 33 -2.35 -5.65 24.35
N ALA A 34 -3.65 -5.59 24.06
CA ALA A 34 -4.55 -4.63 24.71
C ALA A 34 -4.60 -4.83 26.24
N MET A 35 -4.66 -6.09 26.70
CA MET A 35 -4.59 -6.41 28.13
C MET A 35 -3.27 -5.95 28.76
N SER A 36 -2.14 -6.20 28.10
CA SER A 36 -0.80 -5.82 28.58
C SER A 36 -0.65 -4.31 28.68
N VAL A 37 -1.13 -3.57 27.68
CA VAL A 37 -1.13 -2.10 27.69
C VAL A 37 -2.03 -1.56 28.80
N LEU A 38 -3.23 -2.12 28.99
CA LEU A 38 -4.13 -1.67 30.07
C LEU A 38 -3.58 -1.99 31.47
N LYS A 39 -2.80 -3.07 31.64
CA LYS A 39 -2.09 -3.37 32.90
C LYS A 39 -1.09 -2.27 33.24
N LYS A 40 -0.31 -1.79 32.26
CA LYS A 40 0.71 -0.73 32.43
C LYS A 40 0.08 0.67 32.39
N PHE A 41 -0.91 0.90 31.55
CA PHE A 41 -1.59 2.17 31.32
C PHE A 41 -3.12 2.04 31.50
N PRO A 42 -3.65 1.96 32.72
CA PRO A 42 -5.06 1.67 32.98
C PRO A 42 -6.05 2.70 32.41
N LYS A 43 -5.58 3.92 32.12
CA LYS A 43 -6.38 5.00 31.53
C LYS A 43 -6.38 5.03 29.99
N ALA A 44 -5.62 4.14 29.33
CA ALA A 44 -5.57 4.08 27.88
C ALA A 44 -6.97 3.79 27.29
N LYS A 45 -7.26 4.40 26.14
CA LYS A 45 -8.47 4.16 25.37
C LYS A 45 -8.16 3.23 24.21
N LEU A 46 -9.02 2.24 24.02
CA LEU A 46 -8.87 1.20 23.01
C LEU A 46 -9.45 1.63 21.67
N GLY A 47 -8.66 1.54 20.61
CA GLY A 47 -9.08 1.67 19.22
C GLY A 47 -9.51 0.33 18.64
N ILE A 48 -8.77 -0.14 17.63
CA ILE A 48 -8.99 -1.43 16.93
C ILE A 48 -7.71 -2.27 16.93
N GLY A 49 -7.88 -3.60 16.85
CA GLY A 49 -6.77 -4.57 16.82
C GLY A 49 -6.95 -5.62 15.71
N PRO A 50 -6.81 -5.24 14.41
CA PRO A 50 -6.93 -6.19 13.32
C PRO A 50 -5.67 -7.03 13.11
N VAL A 51 -5.86 -8.14 12.41
CA VAL A 51 -4.79 -8.93 11.80
C VAL A 51 -4.29 -8.20 10.56
N VAL A 52 -3.00 -8.27 10.32
CA VAL A 52 -2.30 -7.80 9.12
C VAL A 52 -1.38 -8.89 8.60
N GLU A 53 -0.79 -8.68 7.42
CA GLU A 53 0.17 -9.62 6.86
C GLU A 53 1.31 -9.88 7.87
N ASN A 54 1.55 -11.16 8.15
CA ASN A 54 2.55 -11.67 9.11
C ASN A 54 2.40 -11.21 10.57
N GLY A 55 1.27 -10.54 10.93
CA GLY A 55 1.17 -10.01 12.28
C GLY A 55 -0.19 -9.42 12.65
N PHE A 56 -0.13 -8.51 13.59
CA PHE A 56 -1.26 -7.81 14.17
C PHE A 56 -0.84 -6.43 14.65
N TYR A 57 -1.80 -5.58 14.93
CA TYR A 57 -1.55 -4.35 15.68
C TYR A 57 -2.73 -4.04 16.61
N TYR A 58 -2.51 -3.08 17.49
CA TYR A 58 -3.60 -2.48 18.26
C TYR A 58 -3.40 -0.98 18.42
N ASP A 59 -4.47 -0.21 18.28
CA ASP A 59 -4.50 1.25 18.39
C ASP A 59 -4.91 1.69 19.78
N PHE A 60 -4.17 2.64 20.35
CA PHE A 60 -4.40 3.18 21.68
C PHE A 60 -4.44 4.71 21.68
N LYS A 61 -5.27 5.32 22.52
CA LYS A 61 -5.13 6.71 22.91
C LYS A 61 -4.69 6.76 24.36
N PHE A 62 -3.48 7.22 24.60
CA PHE A 62 -2.97 7.43 25.96
C PHE A 62 -3.46 8.76 26.51
N ALA A 63 -3.54 8.87 27.86
CA ALA A 63 -3.82 10.13 28.51
C ALA A 63 -2.62 11.07 28.38
N GLU A 64 -2.87 12.34 28.16
CA GLU A 64 -1.81 13.36 28.14
C GLU A 64 -1.15 13.46 29.51
N THR A 65 0.16 13.39 29.54
CA THR A 65 0.93 13.57 30.76
C THR A 65 1.21 15.07 30.93
N ARG A 66 0.88 15.63 32.10
CA ARG A 66 1.18 17.05 32.40
C ARG A 66 2.69 17.28 32.29
N GLY A 67 3.12 18.20 31.44
CA GLY A 67 4.54 18.59 31.30
C GLY A 67 5.29 17.98 30.13
N THR A 68 4.66 17.17 29.30
CA THR A 68 5.23 16.69 28.03
C THR A 68 4.76 17.57 26.85
N GLU A 69 5.59 17.72 25.83
CA GLU A 69 5.21 18.43 24.59
C GLU A 69 3.91 17.88 24.01
N ARG A 70 3.08 18.75 23.46
CA ARG A 70 1.83 18.37 22.80
C ARG A 70 2.11 17.31 21.73
N GLY A 71 1.58 16.10 21.91
CA GLY A 71 1.73 14.98 20.98
C GLY A 71 2.72 13.89 21.42
N SER A 72 3.47 14.05 22.53
CA SER A 72 4.32 12.98 23.05
C SER A 72 3.49 11.84 23.60
N THR A 73 3.83 10.60 23.24
CA THR A 73 3.21 9.40 23.77
C THR A 73 3.96 8.92 25.02
N PRO A 74 3.27 8.44 26.08
CA PRO A 74 3.94 7.94 27.29
C PRO A 74 4.59 6.56 27.06
N ILE A 75 4.59 6.04 25.84
CA ILE A 75 5.12 4.73 25.47
C ILE A 75 6.12 4.86 24.33
N SER A 76 7.19 4.11 24.40
CA SER A 76 8.28 4.03 23.42
C SER A 76 8.64 2.58 23.08
N GLU A 77 9.49 2.36 22.09
CA GLU A 77 9.96 1.02 21.74
C GLU A 77 10.69 0.31 22.89
N LYS A 78 11.23 1.06 23.86
CA LYS A 78 11.87 0.49 25.06
C LYS A 78 10.88 -0.25 25.97
N ASP A 79 9.58 0.04 25.85
CA ASP A 79 8.52 -0.60 26.64
C ASP A 79 8.05 -1.93 26.02
N LEU A 80 8.37 -2.20 24.74
CA LEU A 80 7.90 -3.39 24.03
C LEU A 80 8.31 -4.71 24.72
N PRO A 81 9.55 -4.89 25.21
CA PRO A 81 9.94 -6.12 25.90
C PRO A 81 9.13 -6.41 27.17
N GLU A 82 8.75 -5.37 27.93
CA GLU A 82 7.90 -5.52 29.13
C GLU A 82 6.47 -5.93 28.78
N LEU A 83 5.93 -5.35 27.70
CA LEU A 83 4.61 -5.74 27.19
C LEU A 83 4.62 -7.19 26.68
N GLU A 84 5.67 -7.61 25.95
CA GLU A 84 5.84 -9.00 25.51
C GLU A 84 5.91 -9.96 26.70
N ALA A 85 6.66 -9.63 27.74
CA ALA A 85 6.75 -10.46 28.95
C ALA A 85 5.35 -10.63 29.58
N THR A 86 4.58 -9.54 29.70
CA THR A 86 3.20 -9.61 30.20
C THR A 86 2.30 -10.45 29.28
N MET A 87 2.45 -10.35 27.95
CA MET A 87 1.69 -11.20 27.02
C MET A 87 2.03 -12.68 27.20
N ARG A 88 3.32 -13.03 27.41
CA ARG A 88 3.74 -14.42 27.71
C ARG A 88 3.17 -14.92 29.04
N GLU A 89 3.10 -14.08 30.08
CA GLU A 89 2.41 -14.41 31.34
C GLU A 89 0.92 -14.73 31.08
N LEU A 90 0.23 -13.94 30.28
CA LEU A 90 -1.18 -14.15 29.93
C LEU A 90 -1.39 -15.45 29.12
N ILE A 91 -0.46 -15.80 28.23
CA ILE A 91 -0.46 -17.08 27.50
C ILE A 91 -0.31 -18.24 28.50
N GLY A 92 0.67 -18.15 29.40
CA GLY A 92 0.92 -19.18 30.42
C GLY A 92 -0.23 -19.35 31.43
N ALA A 93 -1.04 -18.33 31.60
CA ALA A 93 -2.23 -18.38 32.47
C ALA A 93 -3.40 -19.19 31.89
N LYS A 94 -3.30 -19.68 30.66
CA LYS A 94 -4.28 -20.52 29.95
C LYS A 94 -5.72 -19.97 30.07
N LEU A 95 -5.88 -18.75 29.62
CA LEU A 95 -7.14 -18.01 29.71
C LEU A 95 -8.10 -18.42 28.58
N PRO A 96 -9.39 -18.73 28.90
CA PRO A 96 -10.39 -18.98 27.89
C PRO A 96 -10.74 -17.69 27.14
N ILE A 97 -11.00 -17.80 25.82
CA ILE A 97 -11.50 -16.71 24.97
C ILE A 97 -12.89 -17.08 24.49
N THR A 98 -13.90 -16.33 24.93
CA THR A 98 -15.30 -16.63 24.66
C THR A 98 -16.00 -15.46 24.00
N GLY A 99 -16.76 -15.75 22.94
CA GLY A 99 -17.55 -14.77 22.19
C GLY A 99 -19.03 -14.80 22.57
N LYS A 100 -19.65 -13.62 22.71
CA LYS A 100 -21.06 -13.49 23.04
C LYS A 100 -21.73 -12.45 22.17
N LYS A 101 -22.84 -12.81 21.52
CA LYS A 101 -23.70 -11.85 20.83
C LYS A 101 -24.40 -10.97 21.87
N VAL A 102 -24.41 -9.67 21.64
CA VAL A 102 -24.99 -8.70 22.56
C VAL A 102 -25.92 -7.72 21.86
N THR A 103 -26.88 -7.17 22.61
CA THR A 103 -27.74 -6.11 22.11
C THR A 103 -27.00 -4.76 22.12
N PRO A 104 -27.41 -3.78 21.31
CA PRO A 104 -26.83 -2.44 21.32
C PRO A 104 -26.81 -1.76 22.70
N ALA A 105 -27.84 -1.98 23.51
CA ALA A 105 -27.91 -1.44 24.86
C ALA A 105 -26.84 -2.05 25.78
N VAL A 106 -26.67 -3.36 25.72
CA VAL A 106 -25.63 -4.09 26.50
C VAL A 106 -24.23 -3.66 26.03
N ALA A 107 -23.98 -3.59 24.73
CA ALA A 107 -22.70 -3.13 24.19
C ALA A 107 -22.37 -1.70 24.67
N LYS A 108 -23.30 -0.77 24.54
CA LYS A 108 -23.10 0.61 25.02
C LYS A 108 -22.79 0.64 26.53
N LYS A 109 -23.49 -0.12 27.34
CA LYS A 109 -23.26 -0.20 28.79
C LYS A 109 -21.86 -0.71 29.12
N LEU A 110 -21.38 -1.76 28.43
CA LEU A 110 -20.05 -2.35 28.65
C LEU A 110 -18.92 -1.34 28.40
N PHE A 111 -19.05 -0.45 27.40
CA PHE A 111 -17.99 0.47 27.00
C PHE A 111 -18.20 1.93 27.46
N SER A 112 -19.30 2.27 28.16
CA SER A 112 -19.61 3.64 28.60
C SER A 112 -18.83 4.14 29.81
N GLY A 113 -18.23 3.28 30.60
CA GLY A 113 -17.51 3.66 31.81
C GLY A 113 -18.40 3.91 33.05
N GLY A 114 -19.70 3.58 32.98
CA GLY A 114 -20.62 3.63 34.11
C GLY A 114 -20.60 2.34 34.97
N GLY A 115 -21.43 2.27 36.03
CA GLY A 115 -21.60 1.08 36.83
C GLY A 115 -21.95 -0.15 35.99
N GLY A 116 -21.15 -1.21 36.10
CA GLY A 116 -21.23 -2.42 35.26
C GLY A 116 -20.45 -2.35 33.95
N SER A 117 -19.57 -1.33 33.77
CA SER A 117 -18.60 -1.28 32.68
C SER A 117 -17.47 -2.29 32.91
N ALA A 118 -17.06 -2.97 31.83
CA ALA A 118 -15.89 -3.84 31.81
C ALA A 118 -14.56 -3.10 32.11
N PHE A 119 -14.56 -1.77 32.10
CA PHE A 119 -13.37 -0.91 32.21
C PHE A 119 -13.33 -0.04 33.48
N GLY A 120 -14.06 -0.44 34.53
CA GLY A 120 -13.94 0.17 35.87
C GLY A 120 -14.14 1.69 35.88
N GLY A 121 -15.11 2.23 35.17
CA GLY A 121 -15.38 3.66 35.08
C GLY A 121 -14.63 4.41 33.96
N ASN A 122 -13.71 3.74 33.27
CA ASN A 122 -12.90 4.32 32.18
C ASN A 122 -13.54 4.07 30.81
N GLY A 123 -14.52 4.86 30.41
CA GLY A 123 -15.26 4.69 29.15
C GLY A 123 -14.34 4.60 27.91
N GLN A 124 -14.79 3.87 26.88
CA GLN A 124 -14.05 3.58 25.65
C GLN A 124 -14.70 4.29 24.44
N PRO A 125 -14.38 5.55 24.18
CA PRO A 125 -15.09 6.38 23.20
C PRO A 125 -15.01 5.83 21.77
N PHE A 126 -13.86 5.25 21.37
CA PHE A 126 -13.70 4.69 20.04
C PHE A 126 -14.54 3.41 19.83
N LYS A 127 -14.71 2.59 20.89
CA LYS A 127 -15.61 1.44 20.83
C LYS A 127 -17.07 1.88 20.75
N LEU A 128 -17.46 2.94 21.46
CA LEU A 128 -18.81 3.52 21.36
C LEU A 128 -19.08 4.09 19.95
N ASP A 129 -18.07 4.67 19.31
CA ASP A 129 -18.17 5.16 17.94
C ASP A 129 -18.37 4.01 16.94
N LEU A 130 -17.65 2.89 17.08
CA LEU A 130 -17.86 1.67 16.29
C LEU A 130 -19.25 1.06 16.50
N ILE A 131 -19.75 1.05 17.73
CA ILE A 131 -21.09 0.54 18.05
C ILE A 131 -22.17 1.35 17.32
N LYS A 132 -22.02 2.69 17.22
CA LYS A 132 -22.95 3.55 16.47
C LYS A 132 -23.03 3.15 14.99
N ASP A 133 -21.87 2.88 14.36
CA ASP A 133 -21.82 2.49 12.96
C ASP A 133 -22.43 1.11 12.74
N PHE A 134 -22.11 0.13 13.58
CA PHE A 134 -22.68 -1.22 13.46
C PHE A 134 -24.20 -1.22 13.62
N ILE A 135 -24.74 -0.35 14.48
CA ILE A 135 -26.19 -0.16 14.60
C ILE A 135 -26.76 0.44 13.32
N LYS A 136 -26.12 1.49 12.77
CA LYS A 136 -26.55 2.11 11.49
C LYS A 136 -26.53 1.12 10.33
N GLU A 137 -25.53 0.25 10.29
CA GLU A 137 -25.35 -0.78 9.27
C GLU A 137 -26.16 -2.06 9.56
N LYS A 138 -26.95 -2.10 10.63
CA LYS A 138 -27.73 -3.26 11.09
C LYS A 138 -26.90 -4.54 11.28
N LYS A 139 -25.60 -4.39 11.64
CA LYS A 139 -24.69 -5.51 11.89
C LYS A 139 -24.87 -6.07 13.29
N GLN A 140 -24.74 -7.40 13.43
CA GLN A 140 -24.74 -8.08 14.73
C GLN A 140 -23.53 -7.64 15.54
N LEU A 141 -23.78 -7.23 16.80
CA LEU A 141 -22.73 -6.89 17.76
C LEU A 141 -22.28 -8.15 18.50
N THR A 142 -20.97 -8.36 18.56
CA THR A 142 -20.36 -9.45 19.32
C THR A 142 -19.24 -8.87 20.20
N VAL A 143 -19.16 -9.35 21.41
CA VAL A 143 -18.06 -9.04 22.34
C VAL A 143 -17.31 -10.32 22.68
N TYR A 144 -16.00 -10.22 22.83
CA TYR A 144 -15.14 -11.33 23.21
C TYR A 144 -14.49 -11.04 24.56
N ALA A 145 -14.64 -11.99 25.48
CA ALA A 145 -14.03 -11.95 26.79
C ALA A 145 -12.82 -12.90 26.83
N THR A 146 -11.70 -12.41 27.36
CA THR A 146 -10.49 -13.21 27.65
C THR A 146 -10.33 -13.28 29.17
N GLY A 147 -10.28 -14.50 29.70
CA GLY A 147 -10.23 -14.74 31.17
C GLY A 147 -11.55 -15.24 31.73
N LYS A 148 -11.56 -15.56 33.04
CA LYS A 148 -12.76 -16.06 33.72
C LYS A 148 -13.71 -14.91 34.03
N GLU A 149 -14.99 -15.04 33.71
CA GLU A 149 -16.03 -14.11 34.19
C GLU A 149 -16.00 -14.10 35.72
N GLN A 150 -15.82 -12.93 36.33
CA GLN A 150 -16.03 -12.77 37.75
C GLN A 150 -17.53 -12.89 38.03
N GLU A 151 -17.94 -13.96 38.70
CA GLU A 151 -19.19 -13.93 39.45
C GLU A 151 -19.08 -12.82 40.50
N THR A 152 -20.02 -11.90 40.47
CA THR A 152 -20.11 -10.79 41.43
C THR A 152 -20.42 -11.35 42.81
N SER A 153 -19.44 -11.90 43.51
CA SER A 153 -19.53 -12.23 44.91
C SER A 153 -18.90 -11.09 45.73
N ASN A 154 -19.75 -10.38 46.47
CA ASN A 154 -19.40 -9.40 47.47
C ASN A 154 -18.62 -10.06 48.65
N LYS A 155 -17.31 -10.27 48.47
CA LYS A 155 -16.42 -10.56 49.61
C LYS A 155 -15.26 -9.58 49.62
N LYS A 156 -15.29 -8.62 50.55
CA LYS A 156 -14.19 -7.74 50.92
C LYS A 156 -13.02 -8.57 51.45
N GLN A 157 -11.99 -8.82 50.65
CA GLN A 157 -10.71 -9.29 51.15
C GLN A 157 -9.89 -8.10 51.65
N LYS A 158 -9.54 -8.14 52.95
CA LYS A 158 -8.57 -7.22 53.57
C LYS A 158 -7.16 -7.60 53.11
N THR A 159 -6.54 -6.78 52.23
CA THR A 159 -5.14 -6.92 51.82
C THR A 159 -4.22 -6.22 52.84
N LYS A 160 -3.19 -6.93 53.29
CA LYS A 160 -2.07 -6.37 54.07
C LYS A 160 -1.26 -5.40 53.20
N ARG A 161 -0.99 -4.20 53.70
CA ARG A 161 -0.16 -3.18 53.07
C ARG A 161 1.28 -3.68 52.94
N THR A 162 1.80 -3.77 51.72
CA THR A 162 3.23 -3.85 51.43
C THR A 162 3.73 -2.46 51.00
N THR A 163 4.89 -2.07 51.52
CA THR A 163 5.51 -0.75 51.35
C THR A 163 6.37 -0.66 50.09
N SER A 164 5.77 -0.84 48.94
CA SER A 164 6.41 -0.50 47.64
C SER A 164 5.70 0.70 47.03
N PRO A 165 6.41 1.70 46.51
CA PRO A 165 5.79 2.87 45.85
C PRO A 165 5.03 2.53 44.55
N TYR A 166 5.20 1.32 44.01
CA TYR A 166 4.43 0.76 42.88
C TYR A 166 4.05 -0.69 43.21
N PRO A 167 2.88 -0.94 43.85
CA PRO A 167 2.43 -2.31 43.99
C PRO A 167 2.14 -2.90 42.60
N PRO A 168 2.56 -4.15 42.34
CA PRO A 168 2.21 -4.81 41.07
C PRO A 168 0.69 -4.88 41.00
N THR A 169 0.13 -4.21 39.99
CA THR A 169 -1.30 -4.29 39.69
C THR A 169 -1.60 -5.74 39.29
N PRO A 170 -2.57 -6.41 39.93
CA PRO A 170 -2.90 -7.78 39.53
C PRO A 170 -3.29 -7.80 38.06
N ILE A 171 -2.90 -8.87 37.35
CA ILE A 171 -3.32 -9.13 35.98
C ILE A 171 -4.84 -9.01 35.96
N PRO A 172 -5.45 -8.20 35.03
CA PRO A 172 -6.89 -8.14 34.93
C PRO A 172 -7.44 -9.55 34.77
N SER A 173 -8.29 -9.99 35.69
CA SER A 173 -8.85 -11.36 35.70
C SER A 173 -9.74 -11.60 34.47
N SER A 174 -10.19 -10.56 33.81
CA SER A 174 -10.96 -10.62 32.57
C SER A 174 -10.76 -9.34 31.72
N PHE A 175 -10.74 -9.51 30.43
CA PHE A 175 -10.71 -8.42 29.43
C PHE A 175 -11.86 -8.62 28.45
N THR A 176 -12.52 -7.55 28.05
CA THR A 176 -13.62 -7.61 27.08
C THR A 176 -13.38 -6.63 25.94
N ASP A 177 -13.52 -7.10 24.69
CA ASP A 177 -13.43 -6.24 23.52
C ASP A 177 -14.62 -6.41 22.56
N LEU A 178 -14.91 -5.32 21.80
CA LEU A 178 -15.87 -5.34 20.70
C LEU A 178 -15.17 -5.91 19.48
N CYS A 179 -15.59 -7.09 19.02
CA CYS A 179 -14.88 -7.82 17.99
C CYS A 179 -15.82 -8.65 17.13
N ARG A 180 -15.41 -8.95 15.89
CA ARG A 180 -16.18 -9.78 14.94
C ARG A 180 -15.94 -11.28 15.10
N GLY A 181 -15.00 -11.68 15.93
CA GLY A 181 -14.64 -13.09 16.14
C GLY A 181 -13.38 -13.52 15.37
N GLY A 182 -13.21 -14.83 15.24
CA GLY A 182 -11.99 -15.38 14.63
C GLY A 182 -10.84 -15.51 15.63
N HIS A 183 -11.16 -15.85 16.89
CA HIS A 183 -10.18 -16.10 17.95
C HIS A 183 -9.95 -17.58 18.19
N ILE A 184 -8.82 -17.90 18.82
CA ILE A 184 -8.56 -19.19 19.45
C ILE A 184 -9.50 -19.40 20.64
N ARG A 185 -9.58 -20.63 21.15
CA ARG A 185 -10.45 -20.97 22.31
C ARG A 185 -9.78 -20.70 23.64
N ASN A 186 -8.45 -20.89 23.70
CA ASN A 186 -7.67 -20.70 24.92
C ASN A 186 -6.29 -20.13 24.57
N THR A 187 -5.73 -19.29 25.45
CA THR A 187 -4.42 -18.66 25.20
C THR A 187 -3.28 -19.67 25.15
N ASP A 188 -3.42 -20.89 25.69
CA ASP A 188 -2.40 -21.96 25.58
C ASP A 188 -2.27 -22.55 24.17
N GLU A 189 -3.18 -22.21 23.24
CA GLU A 189 -3.02 -22.52 21.81
C GLU A 189 -1.98 -21.62 21.11
N ILE A 190 -1.48 -20.56 21.79
CA ILE A 190 -0.45 -19.65 21.28
C ILE A 190 0.93 -20.17 21.68
N ASN A 191 1.83 -20.28 20.71
CA ASN A 191 3.24 -20.50 21.00
C ASN A 191 3.87 -19.19 21.56
N PRO A 192 4.29 -19.14 22.83
CA PRO A 192 4.81 -17.93 23.47
C PRO A 192 6.14 -17.44 22.87
N ASP A 193 6.85 -18.29 22.13
CA ASP A 193 8.13 -17.97 21.49
C ASP A 193 7.99 -17.59 20.01
N ALA A 194 6.77 -17.65 19.45
CA ALA A 194 6.52 -17.44 18.03
C ALA A 194 5.90 -16.07 17.72
N PHE A 195 5.96 -15.09 18.62
CA PHE A 195 5.55 -13.71 18.39
C PHE A 195 6.56 -12.70 18.94
N LYS A 196 6.54 -11.48 18.37
CA LYS A 196 7.37 -10.36 18.80
C LYS A 196 6.65 -9.04 18.53
N LEU A 197 6.72 -8.07 19.46
CA LEU A 197 6.33 -6.69 19.19
C LEU A 197 7.46 -5.98 18.42
N THR A 198 7.12 -5.18 17.41
CA THR A 198 8.14 -4.70 16.46
C THR A 198 8.35 -3.20 16.49
N THR A 199 7.29 -2.40 16.41
CA THR A 199 7.37 -0.95 16.29
C THR A 199 6.17 -0.25 16.90
N ILE A 200 6.35 1.04 17.20
CA ILE A 200 5.29 1.96 17.61
C ILE A 200 5.20 3.06 16.56
N ALA A 201 3.99 3.37 16.10
CA ALA A 201 3.75 4.43 15.12
C ALA A 201 2.53 5.28 15.50
N GLY A 202 2.49 6.52 15.01
CA GLY A 202 1.27 7.34 15.03
C GLY A 202 0.24 6.82 14.01
N ALA A 203 -1.03 6.91 14.37
CA ALA A 203 -2.13 6.62 13.46
C ALA A 203 -3.30 7.58 13.74
N TYR A 204 -4.10 7.90 12.73
CA TYR A 204 -5.33 8.67 12.93
C TYR A 204 -6.55 7.76 13.03
N TRP A 205 -7.49 8.11 13.88
CA TRP A 205 -8.72 7.33 14.00
C TRP A 205 -9.43 7.22 12.65
N ARG A 206 -9.58 5.97 12.16
CA ARG A 206 -10.15 5.65 10.84
C ARG A 206 -9.38 6.23 9.64
N GLY A 207 -8.10 6.54 9.81
CA GLY A 207 -7.27 7.11 8.75
C GLY A 207 -7.61 8.56 8.39
N ASP A 208 -8.36 9.26 9.22
CA ASP A 208 -8.80 10.63 9.00
C ASP A 208 -7.94 11.59 9.85
N GLU A 209 -7.10 12.40 9.21
CA GLU A 209 -6.17 13.34 9.85
C GLU A 209 -6.88 14.41 10.72
N LYS A 210 -8.17 14.65 10.47
CA LYS A 210 -8.99 15.58 11.27
C LYS A 210 -9.48 14.97 12.57
N LYS A 211 -9.28 13.66 12.79
CA LYS A 211 -9.70 12.93 13.97
C LYS A 211 -8.55 12.74 14.96
N ALA A 212 -8.87 12.07 16.08
CA ALA A 212 -7.91 11.83 17.14
C ALA A 212 -6.70 11.05 16.64
N GLN A 213 -5.51 11.53 16.95
CA GLN A 213 -4.27 10.79 16.78
C GLN A 213 -4.17 9.70 17.84
N LEU A 214 -3.85 8.49 17.41
CA LEU A 214 -3.68 7.28 18.21
C LEU A 214 -2.23 6.81 18.12
N THR A 215 -1.84 5.97 19.05
CA THR A 215 -0.57 5.24 19.03
C THR A 215 -0.87 3.81 18.63
N ARG A 216 -0.24 3.34 17.58
CA ARG A 216 -0.34 1.98 17.05
C ARG A 216 0.87 1.17 17.47
N ILE A 217 0.65 0.02 18.08
CA ILE A 217 1.70 -0.93 18.44
C ILE A 217 1.57 -2.14 17.52
N TYR A 218 2.63 -2.45 16.79
CA TYR A 218 2.69 -3.58 15.87
C TYR A 218 3.35 -4.79 16.50
N GLY A 219 2.87 -5.97 16.14
CA GLY A 219 3.51 -7.25 16.43
C GLY A 219 3.45 -8.19 15.24
N VAL A 220 4.41 -9.11 15.17
CA VAL A 220 4.45 -10.21 14.20
C VAL A 220 4.23 -11.53 14.94
N ALA A 221 3.59 -12.49 14.26
CA ALA A 221 3.37 -13.82 14.82
C ALA A 221 3.33 -14.88 13.73
N PHE A 222 3.98 -16.01 14.03
CA PHE A 222 4.15 -17.16 13.15
C PHE A 222 3.74 -18.45 13.85
N ALA A 223 3.68 -19.57 13.12
CA ALA A 223 3.36 -20.85 13.71
C ALA A 223 4.50 -21.37 14.59
N THR A 224 5.73 -21.07 14.24
CA THR A 224 6.93 -21.56 14.93
C THR A 224 7.91 -20.43 15.27
N LYS A 225 8.74 -20.66 16.28
CA LYS A 225 9.85 -19.76 16.62
C LYS A 225 10.85 -19.62 15.47
N GLN A 226 11.10 -20.69 14.72
CA GLN A 226 12.03 -20.68 13.58
C GLN A 226 11.57 -19.73 12.49
N GLU A 227 10.27 -19.73 12.15
CA GLU A 227 9.68 -18.78 11.20
C GLU A 227 9.78 -17.33 11.70
N LEU A 228 9.52 -17.10 12.99
CA LEU A 228 9.68 -15.78 13.60
C LEU A 228 11.12 -15.30 13.50
N ASP A 229 12.10 -16.14 13.89
CA ASP A 229 13.52 -15.79 13.88
C ASP A 229 14.00 -15.51 12.43
N ALA A 230 13.54 -16.29 11.45
CA ALA A 230 13.82 -16.05 10.04
C ALA A 230 13.26 -14.71 9.57
N HIS A 231 12.02 -14.40 9.94
CA HIS A 231 11.37 -13.13 9.61
C HIS A 231 12.06 -11.93 10.28
N VAL A 232 12.40 -12.04 11.56
CA VAL A 232 13.15 -10.98 12.28
C VAL A 232 14.50 -10.72 11.63
N LYS A 233 15.23 -11.78 11.26
CA LYS A 233 16.49 -11.65 10.51
C LYS A 233 16.29 -10.98 9.16
N GLN A 234 15.22 -11.34 8.44
CA GLN A 234 14.85 -10.69 7.18
C GLN A 234 14.57 -9.18 7.38
N LEU A 235 13.84 -8.81 8.44
CA LEU A 235 13.58 -7.40 8.76
C LEU A 235 14.87 -6.63 9.10
N GLU A 236 15.81 -7.24 9.83
CA GLU A 236 17.10 -6.63 10.15
C GLU A 236 17.95 -6.41 8.88
N GLU A 237 18.02 -7.40 7.99
CA GLU A 237 18.69 -7.27 6.70
C GLU A 237 18.02 -6.21 5.81
N ALA A 238 16.69 -6.15 5.80
CA ALA A 238 15.95 -5.12 5.08
C ALA A 238 16.23 -3.70 5.62
N ARG A 239 16.33 -3.54 6.94
CA ARG A 239 16.72 -2.24 7.55
C ARG A 239 18.12 -1.81 7.15
N LYS A 240 19.09 -2.74 7.06
CA LYS A 240 20.45 -2.44 6.60
C LYS A 240 20.48 -2.00 5.13
N ARG A 241 19.56 -2.53 4.32
CA ARG A 241 19.44 -2.25 2.87
C ARG A 241 18.40 -1.18 2.54
N ASP A 242 17.80 -0.54 3.56
CA ASP A 242 16.83 0.54 3.33
C ASP A 242 17.51 1.67 2.56
N HIS A 243 16.97 1.99 1.38
CA HIS A 243 17.53 3.02 0.50
C HIS A 243 17.62 4.40 1.16
N ARG A 244 16.73 4.71 2.12
CA ARG A 244 16.76 5.98 2.88
C ARG A 244 18.00 6.06 3.75
N LYS A 245 18.34 4.95 4.42
CA LYS A 245 19.55 4.84 5.23
C LYS A 245 20.80 4.83 4.35
N LEU A 246 20.84 3.98 3.34
CA LEU A 246 21.96 3.89 2.42
C LEU A 246 22.18 5.19 1.66
N GLY A 247 21.13 5.86 1.22
CA GLY A 247 21.19 7.16 0.55
C GLY A 247 21.81 8.24 1.43
N GLN A 248 21.47 8.26 2.72
CA GLN A 248 22.07 9.17 3.69
C GLN A 248 23.52 8.80 3.99
N ASP A 249 23.82 7.53 4.32
CA ASP A 249 25.17 7.06 4.66
C ASP A 249 26.15 7.26 3.50
N LEU A 250 25.72 7.08 2.27
CA LEU A 250 26.54 7.26 1.05
C LEU A 250 26.47 8.68 0.48
N GLY A 251 25.63 9.53 1.03
CA GLY A 251 25.44 10.91 0.58
C GLY A 251 24.91 10.99 -0.85
N LEU A 252 23.88 10.23 -1.22
CA LEU A 252 23.34 10.16 -2.58
C LEU A 252 22.24 11.18 -2.83
N PHE A 253 21.36 11.40 -1.86
CA PHE A 253 20.27 12.36 -1.94
C PHE A 253 19.88 12.86 -0.56
N VAL A 254 19.16 13.97 -0.53
CA VAL A 254 18.61 14.58 0.69
C VAL A 254 17.18 15.05 0.44
N PHE A 255 16.39 15.10 1.52
CA PHE A 255 15.11 15.80 1.55
C PHE A 255 15.26 17.06 2.41
N SER A 256 14.56 18.13 2.03
CA SER A 256 14.55 19.40 2.74
C SER A 256 13.12 19.87 2.95
N ASP A 257 12.79 20.32 4.15
CA ASP A 257 11.47 20.86 4.46
C ASP A 257 11.15 22.11 3.64
N LEU A 258 12.17 22.91 3.29
CA LEU A 258 12.01 24.10 2.44
C LEU A 258 11.71 23.74 0.97
N VAL A 259 12.19 22.60 0.49
CA VAL A 259 11.86 22.09 -0.87
C VAL A 259 10.51 21.41 -0.86
N GLY A 260 10.21 20.69 0.21
CA GLY A 260 8.94 20.01 0.42
C GLY A 260 9.02 18.47 0.38
N PRO A 261 8.03 17.81 0.97
CA PRO A 261 8.01 16.36 1.08
C PRO A 261 7.81 15.69 -0.30
N GLY A 262 8.53 14.58 -0.53
CA GLY A 262 8.46 13.82 -1.78
C GLY A 262 9.19 14.48 -2.96
N LEU A 263 10.04 15.47 -2.70
CA LEU A 263 10.86 16.18 -3.68
C LEU A 263 12.35 15.99 -3.33
N PRO A 264 13.02 14.93 -3.82
CA PRO A 264 14.40 14.64 -3.49
C PRO A 264 15.37 15.60 -4.18
N LEU A 265 16.45 15.94 -3.46
CA LEU A 265 17.61 16.64 -3.98
C LEU A 265 18.76 15.65 -4.15
N TYR A 266 19.20 15.44 -5.38
CA TYR A 266 20.33 14.54 -5.67
C TYR A 266 21.65 15.25 -5.53
N THR A 267 22.57 14.64 -4.79
CA THR A 267 23.94 15.11 -4.68
C THR A 267 24.74 14.77 -5.95
N PRO A 268 25.96 15.30 -6.13
CA PRO A 268 26.80 14.88 -7.24
C PRO A 268 27.05 13.35 -7.31
N ARG A 269 27.18 12.67 -6.15
CA ARG A 269 27.33 11.21 -6.09
C ARG A 269 26.07 10.49 -6.54
N GLY A 270 24.91 10.94 -6.07
CA GLY A 270 23.62 10.39 -6.49
C GLY A 270 23.36 10.58 -7.98
N MET A 271 23.74 11.75 -8.52
CA MET A 271 23.62 12.05 -9.94
C MET A 271 24.46 11.13 -10.84
N ILE A 272 25.64 10.68 -10.39
CA ILE A 272 26.43 9.70 -11.16
C ILE A 272 25.63 8.40 -11.34
N ILE A 273 25.10 7.86 -10.24
CA ILE A 273 24.32 6.60 -10.28
C ILE A 273 23.07 6.78 -11.14
N LEU A 274 22.31 7.84 -10.89
CA LEU A 274 21.09 8.13 -11.63
C LEU A 274 21.35 8.29 -13.14
N GLN A 275 22.45 8.96 -13.51
CA GLN A 275 22.82 9.16 -14.91
C GLN A 275 23.26 7.85 -15.59
N GLU A 276 23.97 6.96 -14.88
CA GLU A 276 24.34 5.64 -15.42
C GLU A 276 23.12 4.77 -15.68
N ILE A 277 22.12 4.78 -14.77
CA ILE A 277 20.85 4.08 -14.95
C ILE A 277 20.12 4.63 -16.19
N LYS A 278 20.02 5.97 -16.30
CA LYS A 278 19.39 6.64 -17.46
C LYS A 278 20.12 6.33 -18.76
N ASN A 279 21.45 6.39 -18.77
CA ASN A 279 22.25 6.09 -19.97
C ASN A 279 22.09 4.64 -20.41
N PHE A 280 22.05 3.72 -19.47
CA PHE A 280 21.80 2.31 -19.80
C PHE A 280 20.40 2.11 -20.40
N SER A 281 19.36 2.69 -19.81
CA SER A 281 18.01 2.62 -20.40
C SER A 281 17.94 3.29 -21.77
N ARG A 282 18.58 4.46 -21.97
CA ARG A 282 18.70 5.10 -23.30
C ARG A 282 19.35 4.19 -24.33
N SER A 283 20.41 3.49 -23.94
CA SER A 283 21.10 2.56 -24.85
C SER A 283 20.17 1.43 -25.30
N LEU A 284 19.38 0.86 -24.39
CA LEU A 284 18.38 -0.16 -24.71
C LEU A 284 17.26 0.37 -25.60
N ARG A 285 16.77 1.59 -25.35
CA ARG A 285 15.76 2.26 -26.18
C ARG A 285 16.28 2.47 -27.62
N LYS A 286 17.51 2.99 -27.74
CA LYS A 286 18.15 3.21 -29.05
C LYS A 286 18.36 1.91 -29.81
N GLU A 287 18.74 0.82 -29.12
CA GLU A 287 18.94 -0.50 -29.73
C GLU A 287 17.66 -1.03 -30.40
N ILE A 288 16.49 -0.73 -29.83
CA ILE A 288 15.18 -1.14 -30.38
C ILE A 288 14.50 -0.04 -31.19
N GLY A 289 15.23 1.00 -31.59
CA GLY A 289 14.82 2.01 -32.57
C GLY A 289 13.97 3.16 -32.02
N TYR A 290 14.01 3.44 -30.69
CA TYR A 290 13.38 4.64 -30.14
C TYR A 290 14.25 5.86 -30.33
N GLU A 291 13.61 6.97 -30.70
CA GLU A 291 14.22 8.30 -30.78
C GLU A 291 13.90 9.09 -29.51
N GLU A 292 14.92 9.75 -28.95
CA GLU A 292 14.74 10.57 -27.75
C GLU A 292 14.06 11.88 -28.09
N VAL A 293 13.01 12.21 -27.36
CA VAL A 293 12.27 13.46 -27.45
C VAL A 293 12.23 14.13 -26.07
N GLN A 294 11.84 15.39 -26.03
CA GLN A 294 11.64 16.12 -24.79
C GLN A 294 10.32 16.88 -24.82
N THR A 295 9.53 16.73 -23.77
CA THR A 295 8.24 17.41 -23.65
C THR A 295 8.22 18.35 -22.44
N PRO A 296 7.48 19.49 -22.52
CA PRO A 296 7.42 20.46 -21.42
C PRO A 296 6.75 19.86 -20.18
N ASN A 297 7.22 20.28 -18.99
CA ASN A 297 6.67 19.80 -17.72
C ASN A 297 5.27 20.35 -17.43
N MET A 298 4.94 21.54 -17.94
CA MET A 298 3.67 22.23 -17.74
C MET A 298 2.86 22.24 -19.01
N ASN A 299 1.58 21.89 -18.93
CA ASN A 299 0.66 21.80 -20.08
C ASN A 299 -0.72 22.34 -19.74
N LYS A 300 -1.47 22.79 -20.76
CA LYS A 300 -2.88 23.21 -20.59
C LYS A 300 -3.75 22.05 -20.13
N GLY A 301 -4.72 22.36 -19.27
CA GLY A 301 -5.68 21.39 -18.76
C GLY A 301 -6.47 20.67 -19.86
N GLU A 302 -6.71 21.34 -20.99
CA GLU A 302 -7.41 20.76 -22.15
C GLU A 302 -6.71 19.51 -22.72
N LEU A 303 -5.38 19.49 -22.72
CA LEU A 303 -4.61 18.29 -23.13
C LEU A 303 -4.98 17.06 -22.29
N PHE A 304 -5.14 17.26 -20.99
CA PHE A 304 -5.47 16.19 -20.05
C PHE A 304 -6.97 15.83 -20.05
N ARG A 305 -7.85 16.76 -20.39
CA ARG A 305 -9.27 16.49 -20.66
C ARG A 305 -9.44 15.64 -21.92
N THR A 306 -8.76 16.02 -22.99
CA THR A 306 -8.78 15.26 -24.25
C THR A 306 -8.30 13.83 -24.06
N SER A 307 -7.24 13.61 -23.31
CA SER A 307 -6.71 12.27 -23.04
C SER A 307 -7.52 11.45 -22.02
N GLY A 308 -8.38 12.08 -21.20
CA GLY A 308 -9.12 11.44 -20.12
C GLY A 308 -8.36 11.36 -18.78
N HIS A 309 -7.14 11.89 -18.71
CA HIS A 309 -6.37 11.92 -17.46
C HIS A 309 -7.00 12.86 -16.41
N TYR A 310 -7.61 13.97 -16.86
CA TYR A 310 -8.22 14.94 -15.98
C TYR A 310 -9.36 14.33 -15.15
N GLU A 311 -10.28 13.62 -15.77
CA GLU A 311 -11.41 12.98 -15.11
C GLU A 311 -10.95 11.92 -14.10
N LYS A 312 -9.85 11.24 -14.42
CA LYS A 312 -9.33 10.12 -13.61
C LYS A 312 -8.44 10.59 -12.47
N PHE A 313 -7.57 11.58 -12.71
CA PHE A 313 -6.45 11.94 -11.82
C PHE A 313 -6.43 13.41 -11.40
N LYS A 314 -7.52 14.18 -11.60
CA LYS A 314 -7.57 15.61 -11.27
C LYS A 314 -7.03 15.94 -9.87
N ASN A 315 -7.36 15.10 -8.88
CA ASN A 315 -6.97 15.33 -7.48
C ASN A 315 -5.51 14.95 -7.18
N ASP A 316 -4.87 14.26 -8.12
CA ASP A 316 -3.48 13.80 -8.02
C ASP A 316 -2.56 14.58 -8.99
N MET A 317 -3.05 15.69 -9.56
CA MET A 317 -2.30 16.56 -10.47
C MET A 317 -2.05 17.92 -9.84
N PHE A 318 -0.80 18.40 -9.90
CA PHE A 318 -0.47 19.77 -9.47
C PHE A 318 -1.04 20.81 -10.43
N LEU A 319 -1.92 21.68 -9.90
CA LEU A 319 -2.47 22.83 -10.63
C LEU A 319 -1.46 23.99 -10.60
N VAL A 320 -1.16 24.55 -11.77
CA VAL A 320 -0.31 25.72 -11.94
C VAL A 320 -1.19 26.89 -12.38
N LYS A 321 -1.11 28.00 -11.66
CA LYS A 321 -1.83 29.24 -11.98
C LYS A 321 -0.91 30.25 -12.64
N SER A 322 -1.37 30.85 -13.73
CA SER A 322 -0.72 32.00 -14.37
C SER A 322 -1.22 33.30 -13.76
N HIS A 323 -0.38 34.33 -13.71
CA HIS A 323 -0.80 35.68 -13.38
C HIS A 323 -1.41 36.42 -14.59
N TYR A 324 -1.24 35.89 -15.79
CA TYR A 324 -1.60 36.55 -17.05
C TYR A 324 -2.72 35.85 -17.81
N SER A 325 -3.18 34.69 -17.33
CA SER A 325 -4.19 33.88 -18.01
C SER A 325 -5.05 33.14 -16.97
N GLU A 326 -6.34 33.07 -17.24
CA GLU A 326 -7.31 32.25 -16.48
C GLU A 326 -7.27 30.76 -16.90
N GLU A 327 -6.45 30.40 -17.90
CA GLU A 327 -6.31 29.01 -18.33
C GLU A 327 -5.70 28.14 -17.22
N GLU A 328 -6.26 26.96 -17.04
CA GLU A 328 -5.70 25.96 -16.13
C GLU A 328 -4.50 25.27 -16.77
N TYR A 329 -3.36 25.27 -16.10
CA TYR A 329 -2.20 24.49 -16.42
C TYR A 329 -1.94 23.46 -15.33
N PHE A 330 -1.37 22.31 -15.72
CA PHE A 330 -0.97 21.27 -14.80
C PHE A 330 0.48 20.85 -15.06
N LEU A 331 1.18 20.47 -14.00
CA LEU A 331 2.40 19.68 -14.14
C LEU A 331 2.02 18.29 -14.65
N LYS A 332 2.76 17.78 -15.63
CA LYS A 332 2.42 16.52 -16.30
C LYS A 332 2.57 15.30 -15.36
N PRO A 333 1.55 14.46 -15.19
CA PRO A 333 1.64 13.20 -14.49
C PRO A 333 2.15 12.06 -15.38
N MET A 334 2.12 12.22 -16.70
CA MET A 334 2.50 11.27 -17.76
C MET A 334 2.86 12.03 -19.05
N ASN A 335 3.55 11.35 -20.01
CA ASN A 335 3.99 11.94 -21.27
C ASN A 335 3.12 11.56 -22.48
N CYS A 336 2.27 10.55 -22.38
CA CYS A 336 1.51 10.03 -23.52
C CYS A 336 0.71 11.09 -24.30
N PRO A 337 0.02 12.08 -23.70
CA PRO A 337 -0.69 13.09 -24.47
C PRO A 337 0.23 13.97 -25.31
N GLN A 338 1.41 14.32 -24.80
CA GLN A 338 2.40 15.13 -25.52
C GLN A 338 3.03 14.36 -26.68
N HIS A 339 3.32 13.06 -26.51
CA HIS A 339 3.85 12.23 -27.58
C HIS A 339 2.85 12.06 -28.72
N ILE A 340 1.54 12.00 -28.41
CA ILE A 340 0.50 12.01 -29.45
C ILE A 340 0.50 13.36 -30.21
N GLN A 341 0.77 14.50 -29.54
CA GLN A 341 0.90 15.78 -30.21
C GLN A 341 2.12 15.81 -31.12
N LEU A 342 3.27 15.24 -30.70
CA LEU A 342 4.45 15.08 -31.55
C LEU A 342 4.16 14.20 -32.76
N TYR A 343 3.50 13.07 -32.58
CA TYR A 343 3.09 12.20 -33.68
C TYR A 343 2.20 12.95 -34.68
N SER A 344 1.24 13.73 -34.19
CA SER A 344 0.23 14.44 -34.99
C SER A 344 0.74 15.75 -35.60
N SER A 345 1.99 16.17 -35.29
CA SER A 345 2.56 17.43 -35.83
C SER A 345 2.81 17.39 -37.33
N GLU A 346 2.86 16.20 -37.91
CA GLU A 346 3.09 15.98 -39.36
C GLU A 346 2.10 14.95 -39.92
N PRO A 347 1.74 15.01 -41.20
CA PRO A 347 1.00 13.95 -41.89
C PRO A 347 1.80 12.65 -41.86
N ARG A 348 1.13 11.51 -41.56
CA ARG A 348 1.77 10.20 -41.46
C ARG A 348 1.23 9.24 -42.52
N SER A 349 2.10 8.40 -43.03
CA SER A 349 1.80 7.29 -43.93
C SER A 349 2.08 5.96 -43.27
N TYR A 350 1.44 4.89 -43.69
CA TYR A 350 1.72 3.53 -43.22
C TYR A 350 3.20 3.13 -43.36
N ARG A 351 3.96 3.78 -44.24
CA ARG A 351 5.40 3.54 -44.45
C ARG A 351 6.27 4.14 -43.36
N ASP A 352 5.76 5.16 -42.67
CA ASP A 352 6.48 5.83 -41.59
C ASP A 352 6.40 5.02 -40.27
N LEU A 353 5.45 4.09 -40.19
CA LEU A 353 5.19 3.30 -38.97
C LEU A 353 6.08 2.03 -38.90
N PRO A 354 6.61 1.66 -37.73
CA PRO A 354 6.33 2.25 -36.43
C PRO A 354 7.14 3.52 -36.13
N ILE A 355 6.51 4.51 -35.46
CA ILE A 355 7.18 5.72 -34.95
C ILE A 355 7.34 5.53 -33.42
N LYS A 356 8.56 5.71 -32.90
CA LYS A 356 8.92 5.36 -31.52
C LYS A 356 9.59 6.53 -30.81
N TYR A 357 8.94 7.09 -29.80
CA TYR A 357 9.46 8.18 -28.97
C TYR A 357 9.81 7.70 -27.57
N ALA A 358 10.94 8.14 -27.02
CA ALA A 358 11.34 7.94 -25.62
C ALA A 358 11.60 9.29 -24.96
N ASP A 359 11.06 9.52 -23.79
CA ASP A 359 11.28 10.73 -23.00
C ASP A 359 11.70 10.35 -21.57
N PHE A 360 12.90 10.74 -21.17
CA PHE A 360 13.38 10.60 -19.79
C PHE A 360 12.95 11.82 -18.97
N ALA A 361 11.65 12.01 -18.93
CA ALA A 361 11.02 13.20 -18.39
C ALA A 361 10.77 13.14 -16.91
N MET A 362 10.83 14.31 -16.27
CA MET A 362 10.32 14.52 -14.93
C MET A 362 8.79 14.53 -14.95
N LEU A 363 8.18 13.69 -14.12
CA LEU A 363 6.74 13.61 -13.89
C LEU A 363 6.40 14.10 -12.50
N TYR A 364 5.16 14.56 -12.33
CA TYR A 364 4.69 15.14 -11.08
C TYR A 364 3.34 14.56 -10.68
N ARG A 365 3.22 14.12 -9.44
CA ARG A 365 1.97 13.63 -8.87
C ARG A 365 1.76 14.21 -7.49
N ASP A 366 0.60 14.79 -7.22
CA ASP A 366 0.28 15.36 -5.90
C ASP A 366 -0.13 14.25 -4.92
N GLU A 367 0.85 13.42 -4.61
CA GLU A 367 0.70 12.32 -3.66
C GLU A 367 0.39 12.85 -2.26
N LYS A 368 -0.51 12.15 -1.56
CA LYS A 368 -0.87 12.51 -0.18
C LYS A 368 0.33 12.35 0.76
N PRO A 369 0.51 13.24 1.74
CA PRO A 369 1.67 13.20 2.64
C PRO A 369 1.89 11.84 3.32
N GLY A 370 0.80 11.15 3.73
CA GLY A 370 0.87 9.84 4.38
C GLY A 370 1.23 8.66 3.46
N GLU A 371 1.33 8.88 2.16
CA GLU A 371 1.65 7.86 1.16
C GLU A 371 3.11 7.94 0.68
N LEU A 372 3.81 9.03 0.97
CA LEU A 372 5.20 9.23 0.56
C LEU A 372 6.15 8.25 1.26
N LEU A 373 7.08 7.65 0.51
CA LEU A 373 8.00 6.64 1.04
C LEU A 373 9.39 6.71 0.38
N GLY A 374 10.27 7.55 0.92
CA GLY A 374 11.64 7.71 0.42
C GLY A 374 11.66 7.97 -1.08
N LEU A 375 12.46 7.21 -1.85
CA LEU A 375 12.48 7.28 -3.33
C LEU A 375 11.44 6.38 -4.00
N THR A 376 10.74 5.53 -3.28
CA THR A 376 9.78 4.58 -3.88
C THR A 376 8.42 5.18 -4.15
N ARG A 377 8.07 6.29 -3.50
CA ARG A 377 6.84 7.06 -3.77
C ARG A 377 7.08 8.55 -3.56
N LEU A 378 7.16 9.26 -4.66
CA LEU A 378 7.58 10.65 -4.78
C LEU A 378 6.50 11.53 -5.40
N ARG A 379 6.59 12.84 -5.18
CA ARG A 379 5.81 13.85 -5.90
C ARG A 379 6.45 14.29 -7.20
N SER A 380 7.77 14.11 -7.33
CA SER A 380 8.54 14.37 -8.54
C SER A 380 9.52 13.23 -8.78
N PHE A 381 9.45 12.59 -9.92
CA PHE A 381 10.29 11.46 -10.31
C PHE A 381 10.51 11.42 -11.81
N THR A 382 11.61 10.81 -12.24
CA THR A 382 11.87 10.56 -13.65
C THR A 382 11.22 9.23 -14.06
N GLN A 383 10.77 9.14 -15.32
CA GLN A 383 10.35 7.87 -15.91
C GLN A 383 11.07 7.67 -17.25
N ASP A 384 11.48 6.43 -17.54
CA ASP A 384 11.95 6.04 -18.87
C ASP A 384 10.76 5.70 -19.77
N ASP A 385 10.02 6.71 -20.14
CA ASP A 385 8.73 6.56 -20.80
C ASP A 385 8.88 6.44 -22.32
N GLY A 386 8.37 5.37 -22.89
CA GLY A 386 8.42 5.11 -24.33
C GLY A 386 7.04 4.86 -24.93
N HIS A 387 6.79 5.50 -26.07
CA HIS A 387 5.54 5.35 -26.84
C HIS A 387 5.86 4.96 -28.28
N CYS A 388 5.25 3.88 -28.75
CA CYS A 388 5.36 3.41 -30.12
C CYS A 388 4.00 3.53 -30.80
N PHE A 389 3.93 4.30 -31.87
CA PHE A 389 2.76 4.43 -32.75
C PHE A 389 2.93 3.49 -33.95
N LEU A 390 1.98 2.60 -34.16
CA LEU A 390 2.14 1.49 -35.08
C LEU A 390 0.82 1.03 -35.67
N ARG A 391 0.91 0.24 -36.75
CA ARG A 391 -0.23 -0.51 -37.25
C ARG A 391 -0.43 -1.77 -36.40
N GLU A 392 -1.62 -2.30 -36.44
CA GLU A 392 -1.97 -3.48 -35.66
C GLU A 392 -1.13 -4.72 -36.01
N ASP A 393 -0.79 -4.90 -37.29
CA ASP A 393 0.08 -5.99 -37.76
C ASP A 393 1.54 -5.91 -37.28
N GLN A 394 1.94 -4.79 -36.68
CA GLN A 394 3.28 -4.56 -36.13
C GLN A 394 3.35 -4.79 -34.60
N ILE A 395 2.20 -5.02 -33.93
CA ILE A 395 2.15 -5.10 -32.46
C ILE A 395 3.04 -6.22 -31.92
N GLU A 396 2.98 -7.40 -32.50
CA GLU A 396 3.77 -8.55 -32.04
C GLU A 396 5.28 -8.28 -32.11
N GLN A 397 5.75 -7.77 -33.24
CA GLN A 397 7.16 -7.45 -33.44
C GLN A 397 7.65 -6.45 -32.38
N GLU A 398 6.90 -5.36 -32.17
CA GLU A 398 7.27 -4.31 -31.25
C GLU A 398 7.17 -4.76 -29.78
N PHE A 399 6.17 -5.58 -29.44
CA PHE A 399 6.04 -6.22 -28.14
C PHE A 399 7.28 -7.06 -27.80
N VAL A 400 7.75 -7.89 -28.73
CA VAL A 400 8.93 -8.74 -28.56
C VAL A 400 10.20 -7.93 -28.36
N LEU A 401 10.38 -6.84 -29.13
CA LEU A 401 11.53 -5.94 -29.00
C LEU A 401 11.57 -5.30 -27.60
N VAL A 402 10.45 -4.75 -27.14
CA VAL A 402 10.36 -4.11 -25.82
C VAL A 402 10.54 -5.14 -24.70
N LEU A 403 9.92 -6.32 -24.79
CA LEU A 403 10.09 -7.40 -23.81
C LEU A 403 11.55 -7.87 -23.74
N GLY A 404 12.23 -7.97 -24.89
CA GLY A 404 13.65 -8.29 -24.97
C GLY A 404 14.53 -7.24 -24.26
N ALA A 405 14.25 -5.97 -24.44
CA ALA A 405 14.96 -4.87 -23.77
C ALA A 405 14.72 -4.90 -22.24
N ILE A 406 13.48 -5.14 -21.80
CA ILE A 406 13.15 -5.31 -20.37
C ILE A 406 13.94 -6.49 -19.77
N ARG A 407 13.95 -7.65 -20.44
CA ARG A 407 14.70 -8.82 -19.97
C ARG A 407 16.21 -8.54 -19.85
N LYS A 408 16.80 -7.79 -20.80
CA LYS A 408 18.19 -7.34 -20.74
C LYS A 408 18.43 -6.44 -19.52
N ALA A 409 17.53 -5.50 -19.24
CA ALA A 409 17.61 -4.62 -18.09
C ALA A 409 17.58 -5.42 -16.78
N MET A 410 16.61 -6.30 -16.61
CA MET A 410 16.47 -7.13 -15.39
C MET A 410 17.68 -8.02 -15.15
N LYS A 411 18.21 -8.64 -16.21
CA LYS A 411 19.43 -9.44 -16.13
C LYS A 411 20.63 -8.60 -15.67
N LYS A 412 20.77 -7.37 -16.18
CA LYS A 412 21.87 -6.48 -15.81
C LYS A 412 21.79 -6.02 -14.36
N TYR A 413 20.59 -5.75 -13.87
CA TYR A 413 20.36 -5.36 -12.46
C TYR A 413 20.36 -6.56 -11.50
N GLY A 414 20.33 -7.80 -11.98
CA GLY A 414 20.26 -9.01 -11.15
C GLY A 414 18.96 -9.12 -10.37
N LEU A 415 17.86 -8.58 -10.90
CA LEU A 415 16.55 -8.58 -10.26
C LEU A 415 15.74 -9.81 -10.64
N ASN A 416 15.23 -10.51 -9.63
CA ASN A 416 14.24 -11.56 -9.80
C ASN A 416 12.85 -10.93 -9.96
N TYR A 417 12.10 -11.35 -10.95
CA TYR A 417 10.79 -10.80 -11.27
C TYR A 417 9.79 -11.89 -11.66
N TYR A 418 8.53 -11.53 -11.63
CA TYR A 418 7.43 -12.28 -12.24
C TYR A 418 6.57 -11.34 -13.07
N ILE A 419 5.81 -11.91 -14.01
CA ILE A 419 4.94 -11.14 -14.90
C ILE A 419 3.50 -11.18 -14.37
N ARG A 420 2.83 -10.05 -14.45
CA ARG A 420 1.40 -9.88 -14.15
C ARG A 420 0.69 -9.37 -15.40
N LEU A 421 -0.32 -10.11 -15.85
CA LEU A 421 -1.27 -9.66 -16.85
C LEU A 421 -2.41 -8.90 -16.15
N SER A 422 -2.45 -7.60 -16.34
CA SER A 422 -3.39 -6.69 -15.70
C SER A 422 -4.55 -6.37 -16.64
N LEU A 423 -5.74 -6.83 -16.28
CA LEU A 423 -6.98 -6.72 -17.05
C LEU A 423 -7.92 -5.70 -16.41
N ARG A 424 -8.94 -5.24 -17.15
CA ARG A 424 -9.96 -4.33 -16.62
C ARG A 424 -10.85 -5.02 -15.58
N ASP A 425 -11.49 -4.23 -14.73
CA ASP A 425 -12.55 -4.73 -13.83
C ASP A 425 -13.87 -4.83 -14.58
N GLU A 426 -14.32 -6.06 -14.86
CA GLU A 426 -15.59 -6.32 -15.55
C GLU A 426 -16.82 -5.88 -14.73
N LYS A 427 -16.66 -5.63 -13.43
CA LYS A 427 -17.72 -5.10 -12.56
C LYS A 427 -17.82 -3.57 -12.59
N ASN A 428 -16.80 -2.89 -13.13
CA ASN A 428 -16.71 -1.42 -13.16
C ASN A 428 -16.15 -0.93 -14.49
N THR A 429 -16.76 -1.34 -15.60
CA THR A 429 -16.30 -1.00 -16.97
C THR A 429 -16.32 0.51 -17.25
N SER A 430 -17.18 1.28 -16.57
CA SER A 430 -17.25 2.74 -16.71
C SER A 430 -15.98 3.48 -16.26
N ALA A 431 -15.09 2.81 -15.53
CA ALA A 431 -13.79 3.36 -15.13
C ALA A 431 -12.76 3.39 -16.27
N TYR A 432 -13.08 2.82 -17.43
CA TYR A 432 -12.16 2.60 -18.55
C TYR A 432 -12.63 3.30 -19.81
N LEU A 433 -11.68 3.74 -20.67
CA LEU A 433 -11.98 4.37 -21.97
C LEU A 433 -12.40 3.32 -22.99
N GLY A 434 -13.12 3.77 -24.03
CA GLY A 434 -13.54 2.93 -25.16
C GLY A 434 -14.76 2.05 -24.86
N ASN A 435 -14.96 1.07 -25.71
CA ASN A 435 -16.10 0.15 -25.63
C ASN A 435 -15.66 -1.30 -25.37
N ASP A 436 -16.61 -2.17 -25.02
CA ASP A 436 -16.31 -3.55 -24.68
C ASP A 436 -15.63 -4.34 -25.79
N ALA A 437 -15.98 -4.11 -27.05
CA ALA A 437 -15.36 -4.81 -28.17
C ALA A 437 -13.84 -4.53 -28.28
N VAL A 438 -13.44 -3.28 -28.10
CA VAL A 438 -12.03 -2.87 -28.06
C VAL A 438 -11.30 -3.54 -26.90
N TRP A 439 -11.93 -3.57 -25.71
CA TRP A 439 -11.33 -4.19 -24.54
C TRP A 439 -11.17 -5.71 -24.69
N ILE A 440 -12.21 -6.41 -25.14
CA ILE A 440 -12.15 -7.86 -25.37
C ILE A 440 -11.01 -8.18 -26.37
N ARG A 441 -10.93 -7.42 -27.45
CA ARG A 441 -9.90 -7.61 -28.49
C ARG A 441 -8.49 -7.35 -27.93
N SER A 442 -8.28 -6.22 -27.26
CA SER A 442 -6.95 -5.83 -26.75
C SER A 442 -6.45 -6.76 -25.65
N GLN A 443 -7.34 -7.19 -24.74
CA GLN A 443 -7.02 -8.17 -23.67
C GLN A 443 -6.69 -9.54 -24.28
N SER A 444 -7.49 -10.01 -25.24
CA SER A 444 -7.25 -11.28 -25.93
C SER A 444 -5.94 -11.27 -26.71
N LEU A 445 -5.62 -10.14 -27.39
CA LEU A 445 -4.37 -9.99 -28.10
C LEU A 445 -3.16 -10.03 -27.15
N LEU A 446 -3.20 -9.27 -26.04
CA LEU A 446 -2.09 -9.28 -25.09
C LEU A 446 -1.89 -10.66 -24.44
N LYS A 447 -3.00 -11.35 -24.10
CA LYS A 447 -2.92 -12.71 -23.57
C LYS A 447 -2.30 -13.67 -24.57
N LYS A 448 -2.74 -13.62 -25.84
CA LYS A 448 -2.19 -14.43 -26.92
C LYS A 448 -0.69 -14.19 -27.11
N LEU A 449 -0.23 -12.93 -27.11
CA LEU A 449 1.19 -12.59 -27.21
C LEU A 449 2.01 -13.20 -26.05
N LEU A 450 1.50 -13.16 -24.81
CA LEU A 450 2.18 -13.77 -23.68
C LEU A 450 2.28 -15.29 -23.84
N GLU A 451 1.22 -15.96 -24.30
CA GLU A 451 1.16 -17.41 -24.52
C GLU A 451 2.12 -17.84 -25.66
N GLU A 452 2.09 -17.17 -26.82
CA GLU A 452 2.94 -17.47 -27.98
C GLU A 452 4.44 -17.28 -27.71
N HIS A 453 4.78 -16.32 -26.84
CA HIS A 453 6.18 -16.08 -26.45
C HIS A 453 6.59 -16.75 -25.12
N ASN A 454 5.81 -17.74 -24.67
CA ASN A 454 6.08 -18.54 -23.46
C ASN A 454 6.37 -17.66 -22.23
N VAL A 455 5.56 -16.64 -22.01
CA VAL A 455 5.66 -15.74 -20.86
C VAL A 455 4.68 -16.21 -19.79
N GLU A 456 5.19 -16.88 -18.76
CA GLU A 456 4.39 -17.23 -17.60
C GLU A 456 3.94 -15.96 -16.85
N CYS A 457 2.65 -15.85 -16.57
CA CYS A 457 2.10 -14.69 -15.88
C CYS A 457 0.99 -15.06 -14.89
N THR A 458 0.83 -14.21 -13.88
CA THR A 458 -0.37 -14.19 -13.02
C THR A 458 -1.37 -13.19 -13.58
N VAL A 459 -2.66 -13.49 -13.48
CA VAL A 459 -3.72 -12.58 -13.95
C VAL A 459 -4.24 -11.75 -12.78
N ALA A 460 -4.42 -10.44 -13.00
CA ALA A 460 -5.00 -9.53 -12.02
C ALA A 460 -6.09 -8.67 -12.68
N GLU A 461 -7.34 -8.89 -12.26
CA GLU A 461 -8.48 -8.09 -12.70
C GLU A 461 -8.52 -6.75 -11.95
N GLY A 462 -8.90 -5.69 -12.65
CA GLY A 462 -9.00 -4.33 -12.09
C GLY A 462 -7.69 -3.55 -12.05
N GLU A 463 -6.58 -4.14 -12.53
CA GLU A 463 -5.23 -3.54 -12.51
C GLU A 463 -4.81 -2.96 -13.87
N ALA A 464 -5.65 -3.03 -14.91
CA ALA A 464 -5.37 -2.42 -16.21
C ALA A 464 -5.23 -0.90 -16.13
N ALA A 465 -4.51 -0.30 -17.08
CA ALA A 465 -4.59 1.13 -17.30
C ALA A 465 -6.01 1.51 -17.77
N PHE A 466 -6.43 2.75 -17.52
CA PHE A 466 -7.79 3.17 -17.89
C PHE A 466 -8.03 3.20 -19.42
N TYR A 467 -6.97 3.16 -20.20
CA TYR A 467 -6.98 3.16 -21.67
C TYR A 467 -6.68 1.79 -22.31
N GLY A 468 -6.17 0.81 -21.56
CA GLY A 468 -5.83 -0.49 -22.13
C GLY A 468 -5.25 -1.50 -21.15
N PRO A 469 -5.20 -2.78 -21.54
CA PRO A 469 -4.59 -3.84 -20.76
C PRO A 469 -3.08 -3.70 -20.73
N LYS A 470 -2.44 -4.28 -19.71
CA LYS A 470 -0.99 -4.19 -19.54
C LYS A 470 -0.35 -5.48 -19.04
N MET A 471 0.86 -5.70 -19.49
CA MET A 471 1.81 -6.62 -18.90
C MET A 471 2.69 -5.82 -17.93
N ASP A 472 2.63 -6.15 -16.65
CA ASP A 472 3.47 -5.54 -15.63
C ASP A 472 4.57 -6.52 -15.19
N LEU A 473 5.78 -6.02 -15.06
CA LEU A 473 6.88 -6.75 -14.45
C LEU A 473 6.95 -6.37 -12.99
N MET A 474 6.78 -7.38 -12.13
CA MET A 474 6.70 -7.23 -10.68
C MET A 474 7.94 -7.78 -10.02
N ILE A 475 8.50 -7.05 -9.08
CA ILE A 475 9.59 -7.50 -8.21
C ILE A 475 9.13 -7.61 -6.75
N ARG A 476 9.87 -8.36 -5.95
CA ARG A 476 9.72 -8.38 -4.50
C ARG A 476 10.94 -7.76 -3.86
N ASP A 477 10.72 -6.83 -2.95
CA ASP A 477 11.81 -6.29 -2.14
C ASP A 477 12.23 -7.26 -1.01
N SER A 478 13.23 -6.87 -0.25
CA SER A 478 13.75 -7.67 0.87
C SER A 478 12.75 -7.92 2.00
N LEU A 479 11.64 -7.18 2.04
CA LEU A 479 10.51 -7.36 2.96
C LEU A 479 9.39 -8.21 2.35
N GLY A 480 9.53 -8.66 1.09
CA GLY A 480 8.50 -9.40 0.36
C GLY A 480 7.42 -8.51 -0.25
N ARG A 481 7.51 -7.18 -0.12
CA ARG A 481 6.54 -6.26 -0.74
C ARG A 481 6.68 -6.27 -2.25
N GLN A 482 5.56 -6.20 -2.94
CA GLN A 482 5.51 -6.22 -4.39
C GLN A 482 5.60 -4.79 -4.96
N TRP A 483 6.43 -4.63 -5.99
CA TRP A 483 6.60 -3.36 -6.71
C TRP A 483 6.49 -3.60 -8.20
N GLN A 484 5.74 -2.74 -8.89
CA GLN A 484 5.74 -2.70 -10.34
C GLN A 484 6.98 -1.94 -10.81
N LEU A 485 7.73 -2.53 -11.73
CA LEU A 485 8.95 -1.93 -12.29
C LEU A 485 8.73 -1.56 -13.76
N SER A 486 8.76 -2.55 -14.65
CA SER A 486 8.58 -2.36 -16.08
C SER A 486 7.13 -2.61 -16.50
N THR A 487 6.74 -2.09 -17.68
CA THR A 487 5.39 -2.34 -18.20
C THR A 487 5.38 -2.28 -19.73
N ILE A 488 4.47 -3.04 -20.36
CA ILE A 488 4.05 -2.91 -21.74
C ILE A 488 2.52 -2.82 -21.75
N GLN A 489 1.97 -1.78 -22.36
CA GLN A 489 0.53 -1.51 -22.34
C GLN A 489 0.04 -1.29 -23.77
N LEU A 490 -1.11 -1.91 -24.12
CA LEU A 490 -1.72 -1.76 -25.43
C LEU A 490 -2.86 -0.74 -25.38
N ASP A 491 -2.76 0.31 -26.16
CA ASP A 491 -3.75 1.39 -26.18
C ASP A 491 -4.33 1.55 -27.59
N PHE A 492 -5.61 1.21 -27.72
CA PHE A 492 -6.44 1.39 -28.90
C PHE A 492 -7.37 2.63 -28.78
N ASN A 493 -7.27 3.39 -27.71
CA ASN A 493 -8.25 4.42 -27.33
C ASN A 493 -7.71 5.86 -27.45
N MET A 494 -6.56 6.15 -26.83
CA MET A 494 -6.07 7.53 -26.76
C MET A 494 -5.74 8.15 -28.12
N PRO A 495 -5.10 7.47 -29.09
CA PRO A 495 -4.83 8.05 -30.39
C PRO A 495 -6.10 8.56 -31.09
N ALA A 496 -7.20 7.82 -31.01
CA ALA A 496 -8.50 8.21 -31.57
C ALA A 496 -9.06 9.48 -30.92
N ARG A 497 -8.92 9.65 -29.61
CA ARG A 497 -9.40 10.84 -28.87
C ARG A 497 -8.70 12.13 -29.30
N PHE A 498 -7.45 12.04 -29.74
CA PHE A 498 -6.68 13.15 -30.30
C PHE A 498 -6.82 13.30 -31.83
N GLY A 499 -7.55 12.42 -32.47
CA GLY A 499 -7.67 12.41 -33.95
C GLY A 499 -6.37 12.03 -34.65
N ALA A 500 -5.44 11.38 -33.94
CA ALA A 500 -4.19 10.89 -34.51
C ALA A 500 -4.47 9.87 -35.61
N SER A 501 -3.75 9.96 -36.73
CA SER A 501 -4.04 9.11 -37.90
C SER A 501 -2.84 8.95 -38.83
N TYR A 502 -2.90 7.95 -39.67
CA TYR A 502 -2.00 7.76 -40.84
C TYR A 502 -2.81 7.39 -42.08
N ILE A 503 -2.20 7.54 -43.24
CA ILE A 503 -2.79 7.11 -44.53
C ILE A 503 -2.29 5.71 -44.82
N ASP A 504 -3.21 4.78 -45.06
CA ASP A 504 -2.89 3.40 -45.43
C ASP A 504 -2.45 3.26 -46.89
N ALA A 505 -2.17 2.03 -47.34
CA ALA A 505 -1.74 1.74 -48.70
C ALA A 505 -2.83 2.03 -49.77
N ASN A 506 -4.09 2.12 -49.36
CA ASN A 506 -5.25 2.39 -50.21
C ASN A 506 -5.66 3.87 -50.18
N GLY A 507 -4.90 4.73 -49.50
CA GLY A 507 -5.23 6.14 -49.35
C GLY A 507 -6.28 6.43 -48.28
N LYS A 508 -6.65 5.46 -47.45
CA LYS A 508 -7.65 5.59 -46.39
C LYS A 508 -6.98 6.09 -45.12
N LYS A 509 -7.69 6.95 -44.39
CA LYS A 509 -7.28 7.43 -43.08
C LYS A 509 -7.58 6.38 -42.00
N GLU A 510 -6.54 5.93 -41.33
CA GLU A 510 -6.62 4.93 -40.24
C GLU A 510 -6.03 5.49 -38.95
N ILE A 511 -6.43 4.92 -37.79
CA ILE A 511 -5.98 5.32 -36.46
C ILE A 511 -4.85 4.36 -36.02
N PRO A 512 -3.68 4.87 -35.60
CA PRO A 512 -2.63 4.00 -35.09
C PRO A 512 -2.99 3.38 -33.73
N VAL A 513 -2.47 2.21 -33.45
CA VAL A 513 -2.40 1.65 -32.10
C VAL A 513 -1.19 2.29 -31.40
N MET A 514 -1.23 2.40 -30.09
CA MET A 514 -0.10 2.88 -29.30
C MET A 514 0.34 1.83 -28.28
N ILE A 515 1.65 1.54 -28.24
CA ILE A 515 2.26 0.77 -27.16
C ILE A 515 2.95 1.76 -26.22
N HIS A 516 2.55 1.77 -24.96
CA HIS A 516 3.25 2.45 -23.88
C HIS A 516 4.21 1.47 -23.23
N SER A 517 5.41 1.89 -22.90
CA SER A 517 6.38 1.02 -22.24
C SER A 517 7.32 1.77 -21.32
N ALA A 518 7.68 1.13 -20.23
CA ALA A 518 8.79 1.51 -19.37
C ALA A 518 9.74 0.32 -19.23
N LEU A 519 11.04 0.51 -19.44
CA LEU A 519 12.03 -0.57 -19.36
C LEU A 519 12.52 -0.78 -17.91
N VAL A 520 12.78 0.31 -17.21
CA VAL A 520 13.18 0.31 -15.78
C VAL A 520 12.17 1.02 -14.90
N GLY A 521 11.22 1.73 -15.49
CA GLY A 521 10.24 2.54 -14.77
C GLY A 521 10.84 3.85 -14.30
N SER A 522 10.86 4.09 -12.99
CA SER A 522 11.55 5.24 -12.38
C SER A 522 12.98 4.85 -12.04
N PRO A 523 14.00 5.58 -12.56
CA PRO A 523 15.40 5.31 -12.24
C PRO A 523 15.75 5.63 -10.79
N GLU A 524 14.94 6.43 -10.07
CA GLU A 524 15.11 6.72 -8.66
C GLU A 524 14.94 5.49 -7.78
#